data_52cb3ec4ceb2b990eee4a22afebc9b78
#
_entry.id   52cb3ec4ceb2b990eee4a22afebc9b78
#
_cell.length_a   1.000
_cell.length_b   1.000
_cell.length_c   1.000
_cell.angle_alpha   90.00
_cell.angle_beta   90.00
_cell.angle_gamma   90.00
#
_symmetry.space_group_name_H-M   'P 1'
#
loop_
_entity.id
_entity.type
_entity.pdbx_description
1 polymer ?
#
loop_
_entity_poly.entity_id
_entity_poly.type
_entity_poly.pdbx_seq_one_letter_code
_entity_poly.pdbx_strand_id
1 'polypeptide(L)'
;MANSTFSGTVRSESGLKVVSKNSSTGAYTDKMTFDSSGRMITTTGSHLKYTAASGYGPADLIIGKGGSSAATADPFSESSTALFPLGTKLVYNDREFVYGGCGGTAITAGKLVQHVTEVANHTNMTATAAVDAGETAISVETNGTDLTANQYAEGYLFVNDVNGEGQCLRVKSHPAHDHSDDPSVIITCYDDLKTALTTSSQLTLMPNAYDNLVVAPTTHTGACVGATTVDMTADYYGWFQTKGPAALLTDGTLTLTSPAVRSDGTAGAVEVLDSDADAEGQVIGQVMCVSATTEYSLIWMNI
;
A
#
# COMPACT_ATOMS: atom_id res chain seq x y z
N MET A 1 35.26 -23.58 10.16
CA MET A 1 35.28 -22.80 11.41
C MET A 1 34.10 -23.28 12.24
N ALA A 2 34.34 -23.68 13.48
CA ALA A 2 33.28 -24.16 14.37
C ALA A 2 32.39 -22.97 14.80
N ASN A 3 31.08 -23.16 14.73
CA ASN A 3 30.14 -22.23 15.33
C ASN A 3 30.25 -22.32 16.86
N SER A 4 30.57 -21.21 17.51
CA SER A 4 30.50 -21.13 18.97
C SER A 4 29.09 -20.84 19.39
N THR A 5 28.44 -21.75 20.10
CA THR A 5 27.12 -21.58 20.69
C THR A 5 27.29 -21.19 22.18
N PHE A 6 26.74 -20.06 22.56
CA PHE A 6 26.69 -19.66 23.97
C PHE A 6 25.40 -20.17 24.60
N SER A 7 25.49 -20.98 25.64
CA SER A 7 24.36 -21.54 26.38
C SER A 7 24.12 -20.85 27.74
N GLY A 8 24.36 -19.55 27.81
CA GLY A 8 24.17 -18.75 29.02
C GLY A 8 24.01 -17.27 28.74
N THR A 9 23.77 -16.48 29.82
CA THR A 9 23.64 -15.02 29.70
C THR A 9 24.98 -14.41 29.30
N VAL A 10 25.02 -13.73 28.16
CA VAL A 10 26.17 -12.90 27.73
C VAL A 10 26.04 -11.54 28.40
N ARG A 11 27.01 -11.14 29.24
CA ARG A 11 27.09 -9.79 29.82
C ARG A 11 28.23 -9.04 29.16
N SER A 12 27.95 -7.80 28.77
CA SER A 12 28.97 -6.88 28.24
C SER A 12 28.76 -5.49 28.82
N GLU A 13 29.77 -4.95 29.46
CA GLU A 13 29.74 -3.59 30.03
C GLU A 13 29.84 -2.49 28.96
N SER A 14 30.35 -2.84 27.78
CA SER A 14 30.57 -1.93 26.66
C SER A 14 29.64 -2.16 25.47
N GLY A 15 28.60 -2.97 25.64
CA GLY A 15 27.66 -3.35 24.59
C GLY A 15 28.08 -4.60 23.80
N LEU A 16 27.22 -5.07 22.92
CA LEU A 16 27.42 -6.24 22.07
C LEU A 16 27.45 -5.80 20.62
N LYS A 17 28.43 -6.31 19.85
CA LYS A 17 28.52 -6.03 18.42
C LYS A 17 28.36 -7.30 17.62
N VAL A 18 27.52 -7.26 16.58
CA VAL A 18 27.48 -8.25 15.51
C VAL A 18 28.30 -7.70 14.35
N VAL A 19 29.34 -8.42 13.96
CA VAL A 19 30.27 -7.99 12.92
C VAL A 19 30.30 -9.00 11.77
N SER A 20 30.53 -8.54 10.55
CA SER A 20 30.90 -9.39 9.43
C SER A 20 32.38 -9.18 9.09
N LYS A 21 33.10 -10.29 8.81
CA LYS A 21 34.47 -10.24 8.36
C LYS A 21 34.53 -10.34 6.84
N ASN A 22 35.23 -9.42 6.21
CA ASN A 22 35.52 -9.52 4.78
C ASN A 22 36.53 -10.65 4.57
N SER A 23 36.18 -11.65 3.77
CA SER A 23 37.02 -12.83 3.53
C SER A 23 38.31 -12.52 2.78
N SER A 24 38.36 -11.46 1.99
CA SER A 24 39.52 -11.08 1.17
C SER A 24 40.47 -10.15 1.90
N THR A 25 39.98 -9.22 2.72
CA THR A 25 40.79 -8.22 3.39
C THR A 25 41.00 -8.49 4.88
N GLY A 26 40.21 -9.39 5.46
CA GLY A 26 40.19 -9.66 6.89
C GLY A 26 39.56 -8.56 7.75
N ALA A 27 39.12 -7.46 7.13
CA ALA A 27 38.50 -6.33 7.83
C ALA A 27 37.14 -6.69 8.42
N TYR A 28 36.82 -6.16 9.59
CA TYR A 28 35.52 -6.29 10.26
C TYR A 28 34.65 -5.08 10.01
N THR A 29 33.37 -5.33 9.75
CA THR A 29 32.35 -4.29 9.62
C THR A 29 31.26 -4.53 10.64
N ASP A 30 30.94 -3.53 11.46
CA ASP A 30 29.83 -3.61 12.40
C ASP A 30 28.51 -3.72 11.63
N LYS A 31 27.69 -4.70 11.97
CA LYS A 31 26.36 -4.91 11.39
C LYS A 31 25.26 -4.48 12.34
N MET A 32 25.48 -4.68 13.62
CA MET A 32 24.53 -4.35 14.69
C MET A 32 25.31 -4.10 15.97
N THR A 33 24.92 -3.11 16.74
CA THR A 33 25.49 -2.81 18.05
C THR A 33 24.36 -2.64 19.05
N PHE A 34 24.53 -3.18 20.26
CA PHE A 34 23.71 -2.81 21.41
C PHE A 34 24.56 -1.89 22.29
N ASP A 35 24.08 -0.68 22.54
CA ASP A 35 24.82 0.26 23.40
C ASP A 35 24.69 -0.11 24.90
N SER A 36 25.40 0.60 25.75
CA SER A 36 25.37 0.37 27.21
C SER A 36 23.98 0.59 27.85
N SER A 37 23.07 1.23 27.13
CA SER A 37 21.66 1.44 27.53
C SER A 37 20.73 0.36 26.98
N GLY A 38 21.28 -0.68 26.31
CA GLY A 38 20.52 -1.76 25.71
C GLY A 38 19.79 -1.41 24.41
N ARG A 39 20.08 -0.23 23.82
CA ARG A 39 19.48 0.17 22.54
C ARG A 39 20.19 -0.52 21.39
N MET A 40 19.43 -1.07 20.47
CA MET A 40 19.94 -1.60 19.23
C MET A 40 20.25 -0.49 18.25
N ILE A 41 21.51 -0.40 17.81
CA ILE A 41 21.95 0.55 16.79
C ILE A 41 22.37 -0.27 15.57
N THR A 42 21.72 -0.03 14.43
CA THR A 42 22.16 -0.55 13.14
C THR A 42 23.08 0.45 12.48
N THR A 43 24.17 -0.02 11.87
CA THR A 43 25.04 0.87 11.10
C THR A 43 24.34 1.31 9.83
N THR A 44 24.70 2.48 9.33
CA THR A 44 24.17 3.11 8.12
C THR A 44 23.98 2.09 6.99
N GLY A 45 22.76 1.99 6.47
CA GLY A 45 22.40 1.04 5.41
C GLY A 45 21.96 -0.36 5.85
N SER A 46 21.82 -0.61 7.17
CA SER A 46 21.28 -1.87 7.69
C SER A 46 19.82 -1.69 8.07
N HIS A 47 18.93 -2.28 7.31
CA HIS A 47 17.53 -2.43 7.69
C HIS A 47 17.37 -3.72 8.52
N LEU A 48 16.51 -3.69 9.54
CA LEU A 48 15.96 -4.93 10.11
C LEU A 48 15.10 -5.59 9.04
N LYS A 49 15.72 -6.40 8.21
CA LYS A 49 15.01 -7.16 7.20
C LYS A 49 14.51 -8.45 7.84
N TYR A 50 13.23 -8.53 8.13
CA TYR A 50 12.58 -9.79 8.40
C TYR A 50 12.42 -10.51 7.05
N THR A 51 13.29 -11.47 6.77
CA THR A 51 13.11 -12.34 5.62
C THR A 51 12.32 -13.55 6.10
N ALA A 52 11.01 -13.55 5.86
CA ALA A 52 10.24 -14.78 6.01
C ALA A 52 10.79 -15.81 5.00
N ALA A 53 10.93 -17.05 5.44
CA ALA A 53 11.45 -18.15 4.61
C ALA A 53 10.49 -18.57 3.48
N SER A 54 9.37 -17.91 3.32
CA SER A 54 8.33 -18.21 2.35
C SER A 54 7.85 -16.93 1.65
N GLY A 55 8.63 -16.39 0.74
CA GLY A 55 8.18 -15.58 -0.39
C GLY A 55 7.33 -14.31 -0.17
N TYR A 56 6.89 -14.00 1.03
CA TYR A 56 6.19 -12.75 1.33
C TYR A 56 7.21 -11.61 1.41
N GLY A 57 7.00 -10.59 0.59
CA GLY A 57 7.75 -9.35 0.70
C GLY A 57 7.59 -8.75 2.10
N PRO A 58 8.63 -8.10 2.65
CA PRO A 58 8.57 -7.55 3.99
C PRO A 58 7.53 -6.43 4.04
N ALA A 59 6.57 -6.54 4.95
CA ALA A 59 5.89 -5.37 5.46
C ALA A 59 6.92 -4.62 6.32
N ASP A 60 7.62 -3.66 5.74
CA ASP A 60 8.53 -2.82 6.49
C ASP A 60 7.72 -1.89 7.38
N LEU A 61 7.66 -2.19 8.67
CA LEU A 61 7.17 -1.25 9.66
C LEU A 61 8.26 -0.19 9.86
N ILE A 62 8.12 0.96 9.21
CA ILE A 62 9.01 2.10 9.42
C ILE A 62 8.49 2.88 10.62
N ILE A 63 9.12 2.67 11.78
CA ILE A 63 8.87 3.47 12.98
C ILE A 63 9.76 4.69 12.93
N GLY A 64 9.15 5.87 12.84
CA GLY A 64 9.72 7.16 12.52
C GLY A 64 10.95 7.63 13.26
N LYS A 65 11.62 8.53 12.59
CA LYS A 65 12.63 9.53 12.95
C LYS A 65 13.78 9.12 13.89
N GLY A 66 14.87 8.73 13.26
CA GLY A 66 16.18 8.59 13.90
C GLY A 66 17.32 8.48 12.88
N GLY A 67 17.83 9.60 12.41
CA GLY A 67 19.20 9.83 12.01
C GLY A 67 19.78 9.14 10.77
N SER A 68 19.95 9.92 9.71
CA SER A 68 21.05 9.91 8.75
C SER A 68 21.16 8.76 7.72
N SER A 69 20.82 9.12 6.48
CA SER A 69 21.25 8.61 5.17
C SER A 69 21.04 7.13 4.81
N ALA A 70 19.84 6.78 4.62
CA ALA A 70 19.17 6.07 3.55
C ALA A 70 17.77 6.66 3.58
N ALA A 71 17.05 6.82 2.49
CA ALA A 71 15.82 7.59 2.42
C ALA A 71 15.05 7.60 3.75
N THR A 72 15.27 8.62 4.57
CA THR A 72 14.53 8.79 5.82
C THR A 72 13.10 9.03 5.37
N ALA A 73 12.17 8.17 5.76
CA ALA A 73 10.79 8.34 5.41
C ALA A 73 10.30 9.70 5.94
N ASP A 74 10.16 10.65 5.03
CA ASP A 74 9.62 11.97 5.32
C ASP A 74 8.20 12.01 4.76
N PRO A 75 7.16 12.06 5.63
CA PRO A 75 5.77 12.07 5.17
C PRO A 75 5.38 13.31 4.36
N PHE A 76 6.26 14.29 4.25
CA PHE A 76 6.05 15.55 3.55
C PHE A 76 6.93 15.71 2.30
N SER A 77 7.47 14.62 1.79
CA SER A 77 8.28 14.62 0.58
C SER A 77 7.72 13.70 -0.49
N GLU A 78 8.01 14.02 -1.75
CA GLU A 78 7.72 13.19 -2.91
C GLU A 78 8.99 12.78 -3.65
N SER A 79 8.90 11.76 -4.50
CA SER A 79 10.00 11.27 -5.32
C SER A 79 9.50 10.79 -6.68
N SER A 80 10.26 11.02 -7.74
CA SER A 80 9.97 10.51 -9.09
C SER A 80 10.18 8.99 -9.23
N THR A 81 10.76 8.35 -8.21
CA THR A 81 10.95 6.89 -8.19
C THR A 81 10.45 6.33 -6.87
N ALA A 82 9.88 5.13 -6.90
CA ALA A 82 9.42 4.46 -5.70
C ALA A 82 10.60 4.15 -4.76
N LEU A 83 10.59 4.74 -3.57
CA LEU A 83 11.60 4.53 -2.52
C LEU A 83 11.24 3.38 -1.58
N PHE A 84 9.95 3.06 -1.49
CA PHE A 84 9.40 2.00 -0.63
C PHE A 84 8.37 1.18 -1.41
N PRO A 85 8.09 -0.06 -1.01
CA PRO A 85 6.96 -0.82 -1.55
C PRO A 85 5.65 -0.07 -1.33
N LEU A 86 4.76 -0.08 -2.32
CA LEU A 86 3.42 0.51 -2.20
C LEU A 86 2.64 -0.18 -1.08
N GLY A 87 1.94 0.60 -0.27
CA GLY A 87 1.25 0.10 0.91
C GLY A 87 2.11 0.04 2.18
N THR A 88 3.41 0.45 2.12
CA THR A 88 4.25 0.58 3.31
C THR A 88 3.65 1.60 4.27
N LYS A 89 3.54 1.25 5.56
CA LYS A 89 2.98 2.13 6.58
C LYS A 89 4.07 2.92 7.31
N LEU A 90 3.79 4.17 7.59
CA LEU A 90 4.61 5.07 8.39
C LEU A 90 3.79 5.65 9.54
N VAL A 91 4.27 5.49 10.76
CA VAL A 91 3.71 6.17 11.93
C VAL A 91 4.57 7.39 12.24
N TYR A 92 3.96 8.57 12.27
CA TYR A 92 4.60 9.84 12.55
C TYR A 92 3.84 10.59 13.66
N ASN A 93 4.30 10.47 14.90
CA ASN A 93 3.61 10.91 16.10
C ASN A 93 2.21 10.30 16.23
N ASP A 94 1.16 11.11 16.16
CA ASP A 94 -0.26 10.74 16.24
C ASP A 94 -0.92 10.51 14.87
N ARG A 95 -0.13 10.48 13.78
CA ARG A 95 -0.59 10.29 12.41
C ARG A 95 -0.03 9.01 11.80
N GLU A 96 -0.85 8.36 10.98
CA GLU A 96 -0.40 7.23 10.16
C GLU A 96 -0.48 7.61 8.68
N PHE A 97 0.50 7.15 7.93
CA PHE A 97 0.62 7.35 6.49
C PHE A 97 0.84 6.02 5.78
N VAL A 98 0.45 5.97 4.52
CA VAL A 98 0.73 4.84 3.63
C VAL A 98 1.44 5.35 2.39
N TYR A 99 2.47 4.63 1.95
CA TYR A 99 3.24 4.97 0.76
C TYR A 99 2.48 4.58 -0.50
N GLY A 100 2.34 5.52 -1.44
CA GLY A 100 1.61 5.31 -2.67
C GLY A 100 2.18 6.08 -3.85
N GLY A 101 1.72 5.74 -5.05
CA GLY A 101 2.02 6.44 -6.30
C GLY A 101 0.85 7.32 -6.73
N CYS A 102 1.13 8.58 -7.04
CA CYS A 102 0.19 9.48 -7.68
C CYS A 102 -0.02 9.03 -9.13
N GLY A 103 -1.25 9.06 -9.61
CA GLY A 103 -1.54 8.81 -11.03
C GLY A 103 -1.12 9.97 -11.94
N GLY A 104 -1.46 9.89 -13.22
CA GLY A 104 -1.04 10.85 -14.26
C GLY A 104 -1.60 12.27 -14.12
N THR A 105 -2.19 12.64 -12.97
CA THR A 105 -2.68 13.98 -12.67
C THR A 105 -2.18 14.42 -11.30
N ALA A 106 -1.56 15.59 -11.23
CA ALA A 106 -1.07 16.17 -9.98
C ALA A 106 -2.21 16.41 -8.99
N ILE A 107 -1.93 16.23 -7.70
CA ILE A 107 -2.91 16.36 -6.61
C ILE A 107 -2.41 17.42 -5.63
N THR A 108 -3.22 18.43 -5.35
CA THR A 108 -2.88 19.45 -4.34
C THR A 108 -3.04 18.90 -2.92
N ALA A 109 -2.33 19.52 -1.98
CA ALA A 109 -2.41 19.17 -0.55
C ALA A 109 -3.84 19.26 0.00
N GLY A 110 -4.14 18.43 0.99
CA GLY A 110 -5.42 18.43 1.72
C GLY A 110 -6.58 17.84 0.94
N LYS A 111 -6.34 17.04 -0.10
CA LYS A 111 -7.38 16.34 -0.85
C LYS A 111 -7.43 14.87 -0.53
N LEU A 112 -8.66 14.33 -0.44
CA LEU A 112 -8.88 12.90 -0.40
C LEU A 112 -8.47 12.26 -1.73
N VAL A 113 -7.85 11.10 -1.62
CA VAL A 113 -7.49 10.26 -2.76
C VAL A 113 -8.18 8.91 -2.67
N GLN A 114 -8.51 8.36 -3.83
CA GLN A 114 -9.02 7.00 -3.96
C GLN A 114 -8.08 6.14 -4.81
N HIS A 115 -8.23 4.82 -4.69
CA HIS A 115 -7.59 3.90 -5.61
C HIS A 115 -8.15 4.07 -7.03
N VAL A 116 -7.37 3.67 -8.03
CA VAL A 116 -7.81 3.68 -9.43
C VAL A 116 -9.05 2.80 -9.61
N THR A 117 -9.94 3.23 -10.48
CA THR A 117 -11.16 2.46 -10.81
C THR A 117 -10.79 1.13 -11.45
N GLU A 118 -11.56 0.10 -11.13
CA GLU A 118 -11.41 -1.21 -11.76
C GLU A 118 -11.62 -1.15 -13.28
N VAL A 119 -10.99 -2.05 -14.00
CA VAL A 119 -11.21 -2.23 -15.44
C VAL A 119 -12.28 -3.31 -15.62
N ALA A 120 -13.46 -2.93 -16.13
CA ALA A 120 -14.61 -3.83 -16.23
C ALA A 120 -14.30 -5.15 -16.96
N ASN A 121 -13.46 -5.11 -18.00
CA ASN A 121 -13.07 -6.31 -18.75
C ASN A 121 -12.00 -7.16 -18.07
N HIS A 122 -11.51 -6.76 -16.90
CA HIS A 122 -10.63 -7.56 -16.04
C HIS A 122 -11.37 -8.07 -14.79
N THR A 123 -12.70 -8.00 -14.82
CA THR A 123 -13.59 -8.59 -13.80
C THR A 123 -14.32 -9.80 -14.38
N ASN A 124 -14.66 -10.76 -13.53
CA ASN A 124 -15.37 -11.99 -13.94
C ASN A 124 -14.70 -12.73 -15.10
N MET A 125 -13.39 -12.69 -15.18
CA MET A 125 -12.60 -13.43 -16.16
C MET A 125 -12.69 -14.92 -15.85
N THR A 126 -12.64 -15.77 -16.88
CA THR A 126 -12.66 -17.22 -16.68
C THR A 126 -11.24 -17.81 -16.61
N ALA A 127 -11.07 -18.81 -15.76
CA ALA A 127 -9.85 -19.62 -15.81
C ALA A 127 -9.85 -20.44 -17.11
N THR A 128 -8.77 -20.36 -17.89
CA THR A 128 -8.69 -21.08 -19.19
C THR A 128 -8.32 -22.55 -19.01
N ALA A 129 -7.83 -22.94 -17.83
CA ALA A 129 -7.53 -24.32 -17.44
C ALA A 129 -7.89 -24.55 -15.98
N ALA A 130 -8.16 -25.80 -15.62
CA ALA A 130 -8.25 -26.20 -14.21
C ALA A 130 -6.87 -26.04 -13.54
N VAL A 131 -6.84 -25.54 -12.31
CA VAL A 131 -5.62 -25.31 -11.53
C VAL A 131 -5.76 -26.00 -10.19
N ASP A 132 -4.81 -26.84 -9.83
CA ASP A 132 -4.83 -27.58 -8.58
C ASP A 132 -4.52 -26.68 -7.35
N ALA A 133 -4.98 -27.12 -6.18
CA ALA A 133 -4.56 -26.49 -4.93
C ALA A 133 -3.04 -26.63 -4.74
N GLY A 134 -2.39 -25.57 -4.27
CA GLY A 134 -0.94 -25.48 -4.11
C GLY A 134 -0.22 -24.76 -5.27
N GLU A 135 -0.90 -24.54 -6.39
CA GLU A 135 -0.35 -23.79 -7.52
C GLU A 135 -0.43 -22.28 -7.29
N THR A 136 0.53 -21.55 -7.90
CA THR A 136 0.63 -20.08 -7.85
C THR A 136 0.45 -19.42 -9.20
N ALA A 137 0.41 -20.19 -10.28
CA ALA A 137 0.26 -19.73 -11.66
C ALA A 137 -1.16 -20.05 -12.15
N ILE A 138 -1.91 -19.03 -12.51
CA ILE A 138 -3.30 -19.15 -12.90
C ILE A 138 -3.46 -18.58 -14.30
N SER A 139 -3.96 -19.39 -15.23
CA SER A 139 -4.22 -18.96 -16.60
C SER A 139 -5.64 -18.42 -16.71
N VAL A 140 -5.77 -17.16 -17.17
CA VAL A 140 -7.05 -16.47 -17.34
C VAL A 140 -7.15 -15.87 -18.74
N GLU A 141 -8.36 -15.63 -19.20
CA GLU A 141 -8.66 -14.85 -20.39
C GLU A 141 -9.39 -13.56 -19.99
N THR A 142 -8.93 -12.42 -20.52
CA THR A 142 -9.60 -11.12 -20.28
C THR A 142 -10.89 -11.02 -21.08
N ASN A 143 -11.82 -10.15 -20.64
CA ASN A 143 -13.12 -9.99 -21.29
C ASN A 143 -13.11 -8.87 -22.36
N GLY A 144 -12.01 -8.70 -23.10
CA GLY A 144 -11.96 -7.78 -24.23
C GLY A 144 -11.05 -6.56 -24.07
N THR A 145 -10.19 -6.54 -23.06
CA THR A 145 -9.18 -5.47 -22.87
C THR A 145 -7.81 -6.09 -22.62
N ASP A 146 -6.80 -5.50 -23.23
CA ASP A 146 -5.41 -5.93 -23.11
C ASP A 146 -4.86 -5.65 -21.72
N LEU A 147 -3.85 -6.43 -21.34
CA LEU A 147 -3.04 -6.19 -20.13
C LEU A 147 -1.67 -5.66 -20.52
N THR A 148 -1.25 -4.56 -19.94
CA THR A 148 0.16 -4.19 -19.99
C THR A 148 0.96 -5.06 -19.01
N ALA A 149 2.23 -5.36 -19.32
CA ALA A 149 3.05 -6.20 -18.46
C ALA A 149 3.10 -5.65 -17.02
N ASN A 150 2.81 -6.52 -16.06
CA ASN A 150 2.80 -6.21 -14.63
C ASN A 150 1.84 -5.09 -14.19
N GLN A 151 0.81 -4.79 -14.96
CA GLN A 151 -0.22 -3.80 -14.61
C GLN A 151 -0.85 -4.06 -13.23
N TYR A 152 -0.97 -5.32 -12.86
CA TYR A 152 -1.55 -5.75 -11.58
C TYR A 152 -0.52 -6.29 -10.59
N ALA A 153 0.79 -6.10 -10.85
CA ALA A 153 1.81 -6.51 -9.90
C ALA A 153 1.59 -5.82 -8.54
N GLU A 154 1.79 -6.57 -7.45
CA GLU A 154 1.50 -6.14 -6.07
C GLU A 154 0.01 -5.83 -5.80
N GLY A 155 -0.87 -6.03 -6.77
CA GLY A 155 -2.32 -6.01 -6.63
C GLY A 155 -2.87 -7.39 -6.24
N TYR A 156 -4.12 -7.64 -6.58
CA TYR A 156 -4.83 -8.84 -6.16
C TYR A 156 -5.54 -9.53 -7.32
N LEU A 157 -5.51 -10.85 -7.29
CA LEU A 157 -6.39 -11.72 -8.06
C LEU A 157 -7.31 -12.41 -7.05
N PHE A 158 -8.62 -12.24 -7.18
CA PHE A 158 -9.55 -12.93 -6.30
C PHE A 158 -10.57 -13.74 -7.10
N VAL A 159 -11.00 -14.84 -6.51
CA VAL A 159 -11.99 -15.74 -7.10
C VAL A 159 -13.36 -15.28 -6.60
N ASN A 160 -14.16 -14.77 -7.52
CA ASN A 160 -15.44 -14.15 -7.18
C ASN A 160 -16.63 -15.08 -7.34
N ASP A 161 -16.50 -16.17 -8.11
CA ASP A 161 -17.61 -17.13 -8.28
C ASP A 161 -17.13 -18.54 -8.62
N VAL A 162 -17.97 -19.53 -8.35
CA VAL A 162 -17.81 -20.96 -8.61
C VAL A 162 -16.71 -21.58 -7.72
N ASN A 163 -15.93 -22.53 -8.25
CA ASN A 163 -14.94 -23.25 -7.46
C ASN A 163 -13.80 -22.34 -7.01
N GLY A 164 -13.51 -22.39 -5.72
CA GLY A 164 -12.45 -21.59 -5.12
C GLY A 164 -12.87 -20.19 -4.72
N GLU A 165 -14.15 -19.83 -4.83
CA GLU A 165 -14.69 -18.51 -4.45
C GLU A 165 -14.24 -18.06 -3.06
N GLY A 166 -13.98 -16.76 -2.92
CA GLY A 166 -13.50 -16.14 -1.68
C GLY A 166 -11.99 -16.21 -1.48
N GLN A 167 -11.23 -16.91 -2.33
CA GLN A 167 -9.76 -16.83 -2.30
C GLN A 167 -9.31 -15.48 -2.87
N CYS A 168 -8.35 -14.84 -2.20
CA CYS A 168 -7.72 -13.60 -2.62
C CYS A 168 -6.21 -13.78 -2.58
N LEU A 169 -5.57 -13.65 -3.73
CA LEU A 169 -4.16 -13.93 -3.94
C LEU A 169 -3.44 -12.65 -4.34
N ARG A 170 -2.26 -12.41 -3.76
CA ARG A 170 -1.45 -11.27 -4.16
C ARG A 170 -0.70 -11.56 -5.46
N VAL A 171 -0.89 -10.72 -6.47
CA VAL A 171 -0.24 -10.85 -7.77
C VAL A 171 1.24 -10.51 -7.66
N LYS A 172 2.09 -11.39 -8.15
CA LYS A 172 3.53 -11.19 -8.23
C LYS A 172 3.95 -10.58 -9.56
N SER A 173 3.46 -11.16 -10.66
CA SER A 173 3.81 -10.73 -12.01
C SER A 173 2.89 -11.35 -13.05
N HIS A 174 2.80 -10.71 -14.21
CA HIS A 174 2.21 -11.28 -15.42
C HIS A 174 2.84 -10.61 -16.65
N PRO A 175 2.90 -11.29 -17.82
CA PRO A 175 3.30 -10.68 -19.07
C PRO A 175 2.25 -9.67 -19.56
N ALA A 176 2.56 -8.94 -20.62
CA ALA A 176 1.55 -8.28 -21.42
C ALA A 176 0.64 -9.34 -22.08
N HIS A 177 -0.58 -8.97 -22.36
CA HIS A 177 -1.58 -9.81 -23.02
C HIS A 177 -2.37 -8.97 -24.03
N ASP A 178 -2.44 -9.44 -25.23
CA ASP A 178 -3.30 -8.90 -26.28
C ASP A 178 -4.53 -9.81 -26.37
N HIS A 179 -5.69 -9.30 -25.97
CA HIS A 179 -6.94 -10.09 -25.93
C HIS A 179 -7.31 -10.63 -27.31
N SER A 180 -6.96 -9.93 -28.38
CA SER A 180 -7.34 -10.33 -29.74
C SER A 180 -6.45 -11.44 -30.33
N ASP A 181 -5.20 -11.52 -29.88
CA ASP A 181 -4.19 -12.41 -30.44
C ASP A 181 -3.82 -13.56 -29.51
N ASP A 182 -3.90 -13.36 -28.19
CA ASP A 182 -3.51 -14.35 -27.18
C ASP A 182 -4.75 -15.00 -26.54
N PRO A 183 -4.82 -16.34 -26.49
CA PRO A 183 -5.98 -17.04 -25.91
C PRO A 183 -6.03 -16.96 -24.37
N SER A 184 -4.94 -16.60 -23.72
CA SER A 184 -4.86 -16.52 -22.26
C SER A 184 -3.57 -15.86 -21.77
N VAL A 185 -3.61 -15.39 -20.53
CA VAL A 185 -2.44 -14.87 -19.81
C VAL A 185 -2.24 -15.63 -18.50
N ILE A 186 -0.99 -15.88 -18.13
CA ILE A 186 -0.64 -16.49 -16.85
C ILE A 186 -0.40 -15.39 -15.82
N ILE A 187 -1.23 -15.36 -14.80
CA ILE A 187 -1.05 -14.52 -13.63
C ILE A 187 -0.30 -15.34 -12.58
N THR A 188 0.89 -14.88 -12.20
CA THR A 188 1.69 -15.51 -11.15
C THR A 188 1.44 -14.78 -9.83
N CYS A 189 1.06 -15.50 -8.79
CA CYS A 189 0.78 -14.98 -7.46
C CYS A 189 1.92 -15.30 -6.47
N TYR A 190 1.98 -14.54 -5.37
CA TYR A 190 2.83 -14.88 -4.23
C TYR A 190 2.24 -16.01 -3.40
N ASP A 191 0.91 -16.02 -3.31
CA ASP A 191 0.14 -16.98 -2.53
C ASP A 191 -0.24 -18.18 -3.42
N ASP A 192 -0.29 -19.36 -2.83
CA ASP A 192 -0.76 -20.57 -3.46
C ASP A 192 -2.29 -20.74 -3.28
N LEU A 193 -2.93 -21.31 -4.27
CA LEU A 193 -4.33 -21.69 -4.19
C LEU A 193 -4.56 -22.70 -3.04
N LYS A 194 -5.57 -22.46 -2.22
CA LYS A 194 -5.98 -23.39 -1.15
C LYS A 194 -7.08 -24.34 -1.59
N THR A 195 -7.85 -23.93 -2.60
CA THR A 195 -8.89 -24.73 -3.24
C THR A 195 -8.67 -24.67 -4.74
N ALA A 196 -8.76 -25.82 -5.40
CA ALA A 196 -8.59 -25.94 -6.85
C ALA A 196 -9.61 -25.10 -7.62
N LEU A 197 -9.22 -24.61 -8.78
CA LEU A 197 -10.07 -23.90 -9.73
C LEU A 197 -10.47 -24.83 -10.87
N THR A 198 -11.64 -24.56 -11.44
CA THR A 198 -12.11 -25.18 -12.68
C THR A 198 -12.18 -24.14 -13.81
N THR A 199 -12.36 -24.56 -15.03
CA THR A 199 -12.60 -23.66 -16.17
C THR A 199 -13.88 -22.84 -16.08
N SER A 200 -14.73 -23.10 -15.09
CA SER A 200 -15.92 -22.28 -14.79
C SER A 200 -15.69 -21.27 -13.67
N SER A 201 -14.54 -21.33 -12.99
CA SER A 201 -14.21 -20.38 -11.92
C SER A 201 -14.04 -18.98 -12.51
N GLN A 202 -14.62 -17.99 -11.84
CA GLN A 202 -14.54 -16.60 -12.24
C GLN A 202 -13.56 -15.84 -11.32
N LEU A 203 -12.71 -15.05 -11.96
CA LEU A 203 -11.64 -14.32 -11.30
C LEU A 203 -11.66 -12.85 -11.70
N THR A 204 -11.24 -12.00 -10.75
CA THR A 204 -11.14 -10.57 -10.97
C THR A 204 -9.75 -10.09 -10.58
N LEU A 205 -9.15 -9.26 -11.44
CA LEU A 205 -7.90 -8.55 -11.15
C LEU A 205 -8.21 -7.17 -10.57
N MET A 206 -7.55 -6.85 -9.46
CA MET A 206 -7.63 -5.55 -8.82
C MET A 206 -6.22 -4.98 -8.63
N PRO A 207 -5.95 -3.74 -9.10
CA PRO A 207 -4.63 -3.15 -8.92
C PRO A 207 -4.32 -2.92 -7.44
N ASN A 208 -3.05 -2.64 -7.13
CA ASN A 208 -2.67 -2.23 -5.79
C ASN A 208 -3.46 -0.97 -5.42
N ALA A 209 -4.09 -0.97 -4.24
CA ALA A 209 -4.92 0.15 -3.80
C ALA A 209 -4.15 1.47 -3.62
N TYR A 210 -2.83 1.41 -3.58
CA TYR A 210 -1.94 2.57 -3.42
C TYR A 210 -1.14 2.89 -4.69
N ASP A 211 -1.50 2.29 -5.82
CA ASP A 211 -0.92 2.60 -7.12
C ASP A 211 -1.86 3.48 -7.95
N ASN A 212 -1.29 4.41 -8.71
CA ASN A 212 -2.05 5.30 -9.60
C ASN A 212 -3.21 6.02 -8.89
N LEU A 213 -2.95 6.54 -7.68
CA LEU A 213 -3.94 7.24 -6.88
C LEU A 213 -4.47 8.48 -7.61
N VAL A 214 -5.77 8.70 -7.49
CA VAL A 214 -6.45 9.84 -8.09
C VAL A 214 -7.20 10.64 -7.01
N VAL A 215 -7.45 11.92 -7.27
CA VAL A 215 -8.36 12.70 -6.42
C VAL A 215 -9.70 11.98 -6.37
N ALA A 216 -10.26 11.80 -5.17
CA ALA A 216 -11.57 11.19 -5.02
C ALA A 216 -12.61 12.01 -5.80
N PRO A 217 -13.20 11.48 -6.90
CA PRO A 217 -14.15 12.23 -7.71
C PRO A 217 -15.51 12.36 -7.01
N THR A 218 -16.36 13.23 -7.47
CA THR A 218 -17.72 13.42 -6.94
C THR A 218 -18.58 12.16 -7.13
N THR A 219 -18.43 11.46 -8.24
CA THR A 219 -19.04 10.13 -8.42
C THR A 219 -18.18 9.07 -7.75
N HIS A 220 -18.76 8.27 -6.88
CA HIS A 220 -18.05 7.25 -6.12
C HIS A 220 -17.66 6.06 -6.99
N THR A 221 -16.42 6.02 -7.47
CA THR A 221 -15.87 4.98 -8.35
C THR A 221 -14.77 4.12 -7.69
N GLY A 222 -14.45 4.39 -6.43
CA GLY A 222 -13.46 3.66 -5.66
C GLY A 222 -13.44 4.11 -4.20
N ALA A 223 -12.85 3.30 -3.33
CA ALA A 223 -12.69 3.66 -1.92
C ALA A 223 -11.59 4.73 -1.75
N CYS A 224 -11.83 5.69 -0.86
CA CYS A 224 -10.79 6.59 -0.39
C CYS A 224 -9.77 5.79 0.43
N VAL A 225 -8.49 5.97 0.13
CA VAL A 225 -7.39 5.22 0.77
C VAL A 225 -6.40 6.14 1.48
N GLY A 226 -6.63 7.43 1.48
CA GLY A 226 -5.81 8.42 2.18
C GLY A 226 -6.11 9.85 1.76
N ALA A 227 -5.27 10.77 2.23
CA ALA A 227 -5.28 12.18 1.86
C ALA A 227 -3.86 12.70 1.67
N THR A 228 -3.69 13.65 0.75
CA THR A 228 -2.43 14.35 0.53
C THR A 228 -2.17 15.35 1.66
N THR A 229 -0.94 15.44 2.14
CA THR A 229 -0.49 16.48 3.10
C THR A 229 0.42 17.51 2.45
N VAL A 230 0.90 17.21 1.26
CA VAL A 230 1.69 18.09 0.37
C VAL A 230 1.16 17.95 -1.04
N ASP A 231 1.51 18.90 -1.89
CA ASP A 231 1.24 18.76 -3.33
C ASP A 231 2.00 17.56 -3.87
N MET A 232 1.33 16.75 -4.69
CA MET A 232 1.89 15.57 -5.35
C MET A 232 1.96 15.81 -6.85
N THR A 233 3.15 15.67 -7.40
CA THR A 233 3.37 15.71 -8.84
C THR A 233 2.80 14.45 -9.51
N ALA A 234 2.28 14.59 -10.74
CA ALA A 234 1.82 13.45 -11.54
C ALA A 234 2.93 12.38 -11.67
N ASP A 235 2.57 11.11 -11.53
CA ASP A 235 3.46 9.95 -11.62
C ASP A 235 4.58 9.90 -10.55
N TYR A 236 4.49 10.73 -9.48
CA TYR A 236 5.42 10.70 -8.36
C TYR A 236 4.88 9.86 -7.21
N TYR A 237 5.77 9.46 -6.31
CA TYR A 237 5.50 8.64 -5.13
C TYR A 237 5.65 9.46 -3.88
N GLY A 238 4.81 9.20 -2.88
CA GLY A 238 4.85 9.89 -1.60
C GLY A 238 3.97 9.23 -0.55
N TRP A 239 3.71 9.96 0.53
CA TRP A 239 2.98 9.48 1.68
C TRP A 239 1.60 10.10 1.75
N PHE A 240 0.59 9.25 1.87
CA PHE A 240 -0.80 9.65 2.00
C PHE A 240 -1.27 9.37 3.42
N GLN A 241 -1.82 10.38 4.09
CA GLN A 241 -2.27 10.23 5.47
C GLN A 241 -3.56 9.42 5.53
N THR A 242 -3.62 8.45 6.46
CA THR A 242 -4.78 7.57 6.67
C THR A 242 -5.40 7.75 8.04
N LYS A 243 -4.61 8.19 9.06
CA LYS A 243 -5.13 8.40 10.41
C LYS A 243 -4.57 9.65 11.06
N GLY A 244 -5.30 10.10 12.10
CA GLY A 244 -4.96 11.26 12.92
C GLY A 244 -5.41 12.59 12.34
N PRO A 245 -4.98 13.74 12.92
CA PRO A 245 -5.43 15.05 12.50
C PRO A 245 -4.90 15.42 11.10
N ALA A 246 -5.81 15.75 10.18
CA ALA A 246 -5.51 16.16 8.81
C ALA A 246 -6.31 17.41 8.43
N ALA A 247 -5.66 18.36 7.76
CA ALA A 247 -6.34 19.49 7.14
C ALA A 247 -6.88 19.05 5.78
N LEU A 248 -8.21 18.97 5.64
CA LEU A 248 -8.87 18.53 4.43
C LEU A 248 -9.75 19.64 3.84
N LEU A 249 -9.78 19.69 2.52
CA LEU A 249 -10.71 20.56 1.77
C LEU A 249 -12.14 20.23 2.18
N THR A 250 -12.96 21.27 2.41
CA THR A 250 -14.36 21.10 2.81
C THR A 250 -15.32 21.49 1.71
N ASP A 251 -16.41 20.75 1.62
CA ASP A 251 -17.59 21.10 0.86
C ASP A 251 -18.76 21.35 1.82
N GLY A 252 -19.42 22.48 1.65
CA GLY A 252 -20.46 22.90 2.56
C GLY A 252 -19.95 23.34 3.94
N THR A 253 -20.86 23.43 4.89
CA THR A 253 -20.57 23.82 6.28
C THR A 253 -20.49 22.58 7.16
N LEU A 254 -19.30 22.32 7.70
CA LEU A 254 -19.12 21.21 8.62
C LEU A 254 -19.68 21.54 10.02
N THR A 255 -20.03 20.49 10.76
CA THR A 255 -20.46 20.60 12.17
C THR A 255 -19.46 19.89 13.07
N LEU A 256 -19.04 20.55 14.14
CA LEU A 256 -18.10 19.97 15.12
C LEU A 256 -18.62 18.62 15.63
N THR A 257 -17.72 17.66 15.76
CA THR A 257 -17.97 16.29 16.25
C THR A 257 -18.81 15.40 15.34
N SER A 258 -19.34 15.95 14.22
CA SER A 258 -20.06 15.14 13.24
C SER A 258 -19.11 14.25 12.45
N PRO A 259 -19.59 13.10 11.93
CA PRO A 259 -18.86 12.35 10.94
C PRO A 259 -18.59 13.22 9.70
N ALA A 260 -17.35 13.16 9.23
CA ALA A 260 -16.95 13.69 7.93
C ALA A 260 -16.96 12.55 6.92
N VAL A 261 -17.67 12.72 5.82
CA VAL A 261 -17.74 11.78 4.71
C VAL A 261 -17.08 12.35 3.47
N ARG A 262 -16.82 11.51 2.49
CA ARG A 262 -16.38 11.93 1.18
C ARG A 262 -17.48 12.79 0.52
N SER A 263 -17.11 13.95 -0.04
CA SER A 263 -18.05 14.80 -0.76
C SER A 263 -18.44 14.23 -2.13
N ASP A 264 -19.70 14.41 -2.48
CA ASP A 264 -20.26 14.15 -3.80
C ASP A 264 -20.36 15.43 -4.67
N GLY A 265 -20.21 16.61 -4.06
CA GLY A 265 -20.26 17.92 -4.73
C GLY A 265 -18.88 18.43 -5.17
N THR A 266 -17.83 18.20 -4.37
CA THR A 266 -16.49 18.75 -4.62
C THR A 266 -15.42 17.66 -4.57
N ALA A 267 -14.74 17.43 -5.69
CA ALA A 267 -13.70 16.39 -5.79
C ALA A 267 -12.57 16.57 -4.77
N GLY A 268 -12.30 15.51 -4.02
CA GLY A 268 -11.27 15.45 -2.99
C GLY A 268 -11.60 16.17 -1.70
N ALA A 269 -12.82 16.67 -1.54
CA ALA A 269 -13.29 17.32 -0.32
C ALA A 269 -13.97 16.33 0.64
N VAL A 270 -14.20 16.80 1.85
CA VAL A 270 -15.09 16.17 2.84
C VAL A 270 -16.32 17.07 3.06
N GLU A 271 -17.41 16.44 3.40
CA GLU A 271 -18.65 17.08 3.82
C GLU A 271 -19.20 16.44 5.09
N VAL A 272 -20.24 17.00 5.69
CA VAL A 272 -20.91 16.40 6.84
C VAL A 272 -21.81 15.26 6.35
N LEU A 273 -21.86 14.19 7.12
CA LEU A 273 -22.85 13.14 6.87
C LEU A 273 -24.24 13.73 7.13
N ASP A 274 -25.01 13.92 6.10
CA ASP A 274 -26.40 14.40 6.16
C ASP A 274 -27.39 13.30 5.78
N SER A 275 -28.65 13.68 5.58
CA SER A 275 -29.74 12.73 5.27
C SER A 275 -30.14 12.72 3.80
N ASP A 276 -29.38 13.35 2.93
CA ASP A 276 -29.65 13.37 1.49
C ASP A 276 -29.43 11.99 0.86
N ALA A 277 -30.05 11.75 -0.28
CA ALA A 277 -30.01 10.46 -0.95
C ALA A 277 -28.59 10.06 -1.40
N ASP A 278 -27.66 11.02 -1.45
CA ASP A 278 -26.26 10.86 -1.83
C ASP A 278 -25.32 10.78 -0.61
N ALA A 279 -25.87 10.80 0.63
CA ALA A 279 -25.13 10.70 1.90
C ALA A 279 -24.47 9.33 2.15
N GLU A 280 -24.40 8.45 1.16
CA GLU A 280 -23.80 7.11 1.24
C GLU A 280 -22.26 7.14 1.10
N GLY A 281 -21.65 8.33 1.28
CA GLY A 281 -20.20 8.50 1.18
C GLY A 281 -19.44 7.72 2.24
N GLN A 282 -18.22 7.31 1.89
CA GLN A 282 -17.31 6.68 2.84
C GLN A 282 -17.02 7.62 4.01
N VAL A 283 -17.22 7.14 5.24
CA VAL A 283 -16.81 7.88 6.44
C VAL A 283 -15.28 8.00 6.46
N ILE A 284 -14.80 9.23 6.53
CA ILE A 284 -13.37 9.58 6.54
C ILE A 284 -12.86 9.78 7.97
N GLY A 285 -13.73 10.32 8.84
CA GLY A 285 -13.35 10.61 10.21
C GLY A 285 -14.36 11.48 10.93
N GLN A 286 -13.87 12.30 11.87
CA GLN A 286 -14.69 13.21 12.66
C GLN A 286 -14.17 14.65 12.57
N VAL A 287 -15.09 15.61 12.52
CA VAL A 287 -14.75 17.04 12.47
C VAL A 287 -14.19 17.52 13.81
N MET A 288 -12.94 17.99 13.82
CA MET A 288 -12.28 18.56 14.98
C MET A 288 -12.37 20.10 15.03
N CYS A 289 -12.26 20.74 13.88
CA CYS A 289 -12.31 22.18 13.74
C CYS A 289 -12.95 22.51 12.40
N VAL A 290 -13.83 23.52 12.38
CA VAL A 290 -14.55 23.94 11.18
C VAL A 290 -13.94 25.20 10.61
N SER A 291 -14.00 25.33 9.28
CA SER A 291 -13.66 26.52 8.51
C SER A 291 -14.83 26.85 7.56
N ALA A 292 -14.72 27.90 6.77
CA ALA A 292 -15.74 28.23 5.79
C ALA A 292 -15.76 27.21 4.64
N THR A 293 -16.85 27.15 3.93
CA THR A 293 -16.98 26.36 2.68
C THR A 293 -15.83 26.66 1.74
N THR A 294 -15.28 25.64 1.10
CA THR A 294 -14.13 25.69 0.19
C THR A 294 -12.78 26.02 0.84
N GLU A 295 -12.73 26.07 2.17
CA GLU A 295 -11.50 26.14 2.95
C GLU A 295 -11.10 24.75 3.47
N TYR A 296 -10.06 24.69 4.29
CA TYR A 296 -9.57 23.44 4.89
C TYR A 296 -9.97 23.37 6.36
N SER A 297 -10.64 22.32 6.74
CA SER A 297 -11.00 22.03 8.14
C SER A 297 -10.12 20.91 8.71
N LEU A 298 -9.99 20.89 10.04
CA LEU A 298 -9.25 19.84 10.71
C LEU A 298 -10.18 18.65 10.98
N ILE A 299 -9.82 17.52 10.43
CA ILE A 299 -10.55 16.26 10.54
C ILE A 299 -9.67 15.23 11.25
N TRP A 300 -10.20 14.54 12.24
CA TRP A 300 -9.58 13.33 12.77
C TRP A 300 -9.88 12.18 11.84
N MET A 301 -8.94 11.88 10.95
CA MET A 301 -9.08 10.79 9.97
C MET A 301 -8.98 9.42 10.62
N ASN A 302 -9.68 8.45 10.03
CA ASN A 302 -9.58 7.03 10.36
C ASN A 302 -10.08 6.20 9.18
N ILE A 303 -9.23 6.03 8.17
CA ILE A 303 -9.46 5.23 6.95
C ILE A 303 -8.74 3.89 7.06
#